data_d2f127e90c2eedb2bc276d44c6c00cee
#
_entry.id   d2f127e90c2eedb2bc276d44c6c00cee
#
_cell.length_a   1.000
_cell.length_b   1.000
_cell.length_c   1.000
_cell.angle_alpha   90.00
_cell.angle_beta   90.00
_cell.angle_gamma   90.00
#
_symmetry.space_group_name_H-M   'P 1'
#
loop_
_entity.id
_entity.type
_entity.pdbx_description
1 polymer ?
#
loop_
_entity_poly.entity_id
_entity_poly.type
_entity_poly.pdbx_seq_one_letter_code
_entity_poly.pdbx_strand_id
1 'polypeptide(L)'
;MIVNSIIRYALILFCLLPLWSCGGKESRLLETSARIVDERPDSAYMLLKNLDFNNLKDKKLKADYALTRAKAHMYMGRSLVTDTLLSQAVDFYKAVGDTASHIESVIAQANHLRSLERKDEAWALIDSLVNDMPCDIQRQLNQVLLGFSFSDKDNAKALMIIDRQIKLAHDGSERLNFEIKKITPLVTLNRSKDAVALCDSLFALPDAPEEGSNDWLYMRINYAAALGEHRETSPQAVAILKDVLGRMKNVPSDKLVEFYIPMVNLQLNSGNINEATKYTYLVDSLDSDIFDRDPVAASYLEFLKIVLDYEHNGALSLSRLSNTAHSLRKVSNDLEVKRQERDDALENAYDLSRSNYELTIRHQHLWLFIILIMLVGVIIVTIIFFVAHRRRQKLIEAEERIEALEQLAMAATKPSPDYKQALLKKTLLLQIDIIRAFAEAPTAHNQEALKKISNAGNSDSETDALVNWSELYPVIDELYDNFHANLLNDYPGVLSEREIQILCLLRAGFSTKEIGVLIQQTSNSVYVSKTSIRKKLGLLPKEDFIAFLTTRKPSSGKA
;
A
#
# COMPACT_ATOMS: atom_id res chain seq x y z
N MET A 1 31.80 -53.91 16.07
CA MET A 1 30.49 -53.16 15.95
C MET A 1 30.46 -51.89 16.78
N ILE A 2 30.96 -51.84 17.99
CA ILE A 2 30.88 -50.69 18.91
C ILE A 2 31.73 -49.48 18.42
N VAL A 3 32.93 -49.72 17.85
CA VAL A 3 33.83 -48.67 17.38
C VAL A 3 33.28 -47.90 16.15
N ASN A 4 32.59 -48.60 15.25
CA ASN A 4 31.91 -47.96 14.10
C ASN A 4 30.68 -47.11 14.48
N SER A 5 30.04 -47.45 15.61
CA SER A 5 28.93 -46.66 16.14
C SER A 5 29.41 -45.35 16.78
N ILE A 6 30.53 -45.40 17.52
CA ILE A 6 31.13 -44.24 18.18
C ILE A 6 31.69 -43.26 17.13
N ILE A 7 32.29 -43.73 16.04
CA ILE A 7 32.79 -42.89 14.94
C ILE A 7 31.62 -42.21 14.19
N ARG A 8 30.46 -42.91 14.01
CA ARG A 8 29.27 -42.29 13.41
C ARG A 8 28.66 -41.19 14.29
N TYR A 9 28.57 -41.42 15.59
CA TYR A 9 28.08 -40.40 16.53
C TYR A 9 29.04 -39.23 16.67
N ALA A 10 30.34 -39.46 16.66
CA ALA A 10 31.35 -38.39 16.66
C ALA A 10 31.33 -37.55 15.35
N LEU A 11 31.11 -38.19 14.20
CA LEU A 11 30.93 -37.47 12.91
C LEU A 11 29.65 -36.67 12.88
N ILE A 12 28.53 -37.17 13.40
CA ILE A 12 27.26 -36.45 13.53
C ILE A 12 27.41 -35.25 14.48
N LEU A 13 28.12 -35.43 15.60
CA LEU A 13 28.40 -34.35 16.56
C LEU A 13 29.31 -33.28 15.96
N PHE A 14 30.31 -33.68 15.17
CA PHE A 14 31.25 -32.79 14.48
C PHE A 14 30.58 -32.03 13.33
N CYS A 15 29.58 -32.61 12.65
CA CYS A 15 28.76 -31.91 11.65
C CYS A 15 27.73 -30.95 12.25
N LEU A 16 27.36 -31.11 13.55
CA LEU A 16 26.46 -30.21 14.26
C LEU A 16 27.15 -28.99 14.88
N LEU A 17 28.49 -29.05 15.10
CA LEU A 17 29.27 -27.95 15.67
C LEU A 17 29.33 -26.67 14.79
N PRO A 18 29.40 -26.71 13.45
CA PRO A 18 29.37 -25.50 12.63
C PRO A 18 27.99 -24.85 12.52
N LEU A 19 26.90 -25.56 12.85
CA LEU A 19 25.54 -24.99 12.79
C LEU A 19 25.23 -24.06 13.97
N TRP A 20 25.99 -24.13 15.07
CA TRP A 20 25.84 -23.24 16.23
C TRP A 20 26.72 -21.98 16.17
N SER A 21 27.69 -21.91 15.25
CA SER A 21 28.68 -20.82 15.21
C SER A 21 28.29 -19.65 14.27
N CYS A 22 27.37 -19.83 13.33
CA CYS A 22 27.03 -18.79 12.36
C CYS A 22 26.04 -17.73 12.87
N GLY A 23 25.16 -18.04 13.84
CA GLY A 23 24.21 -17.09 14.42
C GLY A 23 24.83 -16.12 15.44
N GLY A 24 25.99 -16.45 16.01
CA GLY A 24 26.58 -15.72 17.12
C GLY A 24 27.33 -14.43 16.76
N LYS A 25 27.87 -14.29 15.56
CA LYS A 25 28.69 -13.11 15.17
C LYS A 25 27.80 -11.95 14.75
N GLU A 26 26.80 -12.22 13.92
CA GLU A 26 25.87 -11.22 13.41
C GLU A 26 25.00 -10.67 14.54
N SER A 27 24.48 -11.56 15.40
CA SER A 27 23.72 -11.16 16.61
C SER A 27 24.53 -10.29 17.55
N ARG A 28 25.81 -10.62 17.81
CA ARG A 28 26.71 -9.81 18.66
C ARG A 28 27.02 -8.44 18.06
N LEU A 29 27.24 -8.35 16.76
CA LEU A 29 27.49 -7.09 16.07
C LEU A 29 26.25 -6.19 16.14
N LEU A 30 25.07 -6.75 15.95
CA LEU A 30 23.79 -6.03 16.02
C LEU A 30 23.52 -5.55 17.46
N GLU A 31 23.67 -6.43 18.45
CA GLU A 31 23.52 -6.08 19.86
C GLU A 31 24.50 -4.98 20.29
N THR A 32 25.76 -5.05 19.83
CA THR A 32 26.75 -4.01 20.09
C THR A 32 26.34 -2.69 19.42
N SER A 33 25.86 -2.72 18.17
CA SER A 33 25.37 -1.54 17.46
C SER A 33 24.17 -0.92 18.15
N ALA A 34 23.20 -1.70 18.57
CA ALA A 34 22.01 -1.23 19.28
C ALA A 34 22.35 -0.56 20.62
N ARG A 35 23.36 -1.10 21.32
CA ARG A 35 23.80 -0.52 22.61
C ARG A 35 24.51 0.84 22.47
N ILE A 36 25.24 1.07 21.36
CA ILE A 36 26.02 2.30 21.19
C ILE A 36 25.35 3.34 20.31
N VAL A 37 24.21 3.03 19.68
CA VAL A 37 23.58 3.89 18.66
C VAL A 37 23.19 5.27 19.21
N ASP A 38 22.78 5.33 20.46
CA ASP A 38 22.35 6.58 21.11
C ASP A 38 23.53 7.52 21.39
N GLU A 39 24.72 6.97 21.71
CA GLU A 39 25.92 7.75 22.04
C GLU A 39 26.87 7.94 20.84
N ARG A 40 26.97 6.92 19.96
CA ARG A 40 27.90 6.88 18.82
C ARG A 40 27.22 6.35 17.57
N PRO A 41 26.30 7.13 16.99
CA PRO A 41 25.49 6.67 15.85
C PRO A 41 26.33 6.30 14.60
N ASP A 42 27.44 7.02 14.35
CA ASP A 42 28.37 6.73 13.24
C ASP A 42 29.06 5.38 13.42
N SER A 43 29.50 5.07 14.63
CA SER A 43 30.14 3.78 14.94
C SER A 43 29.13 2.63 14.84
N ALA A 44 27.91 2.84 15.35
CA ALA A 44 26.82 1.87 15.20
C ALA A 44 26.50 1.62 13.73
N TYR A 45 26.39 2.66 12.92
CA TYR A 45 26.16 2.55 11.48
C TYR A 45 27.27 1.79 10.76
N MET A 46 28.54 2.04 11.09
CA MET A 46 29.67 1.33 10.50
C MET A 46 29.67 -0.17 10.82
N LEU A 47 29.25 -0.55 12.04
CA LEU A 47 29.07 -1.95 12.41
C LEU A 47 27.92 -2.59 11.60
N LEU A 48 26.79 -1.90 11.45
CA LEU A 48 25.63 -2.36 10.69
C LEU A 48 25.93 -2.52 9.20
N LYS A 49 26.81 -1.67 8.62
CA LYS A 49 27.21 -1.75 7.22
C LYS A 49 27.90 -3.08 6.87
N ASN A 50 28.52 -3.72 7.85
CA ASN A 50 29.19 -5.03 7.70
C ASN A 50 28.23 -6.21 7.85
N LEU A 51 26.93 -5.96 8.12
CA LEU A 51 25.88 -6.97 8.22
C LEU A 51 25.07 -7.01 6.93
N ASP A 52 24.90 -8.22 6.38
CA ASP A 52 23.95 -8.42 5.29
C ASP A 52 22.58 -8.77 5.87
N PHE A 53 21.61 -7.89 5.66
CA PHE A 53 20.23 -8.06 6.11
C PHE A 53 19.60 -9.39 5.64
N ASN A 54 19.97 -9.85 4.43
CA ASN A 54 19.42 -11.09 3.85
C ASN A 54 19.90 -12.34 4.59
N ASN A 55 21.06 -12.26 5.24
CA ASN A 55 21.60 -13.36 6.03
C ASN A 55 20.99 -13.46 7.43
N LEU A 56 20.25 -12.44 7.88
CA LEU A 56 19.53 -12.48 9.15
C LEU A 56 18.31 -13.40 9.04
N LYS A 57 18.36 -14.54 9.70
CA LYS A 57 17.30 -15.56 9.62
C LYS A 57 16.13 -15.30 10.58
N ASP A 58 16.40 -14.66 11.71
CA ASP A 58 15.42 -14.38 12.75
C ASP A 58 14.68 -13.06 12.48
N LYS A 59 13.35 -13.08 12.62
CA LYS A 59 12.51 -11.88 12.49
C LYS A 59 12.88 -10.80 13.50
N LYS A 60 13.27 -11.20 14.72
CA LYS A 60 13.74 -10.27 15.76
C LYS A 60 15.00 -9.56 15.31
N LEU A 61 16.02 -10.30 14.84
CA LEU A 61 17.27 -9.69 14.36
C LEU A 61 17.04 -8.74 13.19
N LYS A 62 16.08 -9.04 12.30
CA LYS A 62 15.69 -8.14 11.20
C LYS A 62 15.03 -6.86 11.71
N ALA A 63 14.15 -6.95 12.69
CA ALA A 63 13.52 -5.81 13.33
C ALA A 63 14.54 -4.95 14.09
N ASP A 64 15.40 -5.58 14.88
CA ASP A 64 16.48 -4.92 15.63
C ASP A 64 17.44 -4.19 14.65
N TYR A 65 17.79 -4.82 13.53
CA TYR A 65 18.63 -4.19 12.48
C TYR A 65 17.95 -2.97 11.86
N ALA A 66 16.67 -3.08 11.48
CA ALA A 66 15.93 -2.00 10.86
C ALA A 66 15.83 -0.79 11.81
N LEU A 67 15.44 -1.04 13.07
CA LEU A 67 15.33 0.01 14.09
C LEU A 67 16.67 0.66 14.40
N THR A 68 17.71 -0.13 14.64
CA THR A 68 19.05 0.41 14.98
C THR A 68 19.63 1.22 13.83
N ARG A 69 19.44 0.78 12.59
CA ARG A 69 19.86 1.52 11.39
C ARG A 69 19.14 2.84 11.25
N ALA A 70 17.83 2.85 11.46
CA ALA A 70 17.03 4.07 11.39
C ALA A 70 17.43 5.06 12.50
N LYS A 71 17.62 4.59 13.74
CA LYS A 71 18.13 5.43 14.85
C LYS A 71 19.48 6.04 14.50
N ALA A 72 20.42 5.23 13.97
CA ALA A 72 21.73 5.73 13.55
C ALA A 72 21.60 6.84 12.49
N HIS A 73 20.75 6.66 11.47
CA HIS A 73 20.50 7.69 10.46
C HIS A 73 19.90 8.96 11.07
N MET A 74 18.89 8.83 11.94
CA MET A 74 18.25 9.96 12.60
C MET A 74 19.26 10.78 13.43
N TYR A 75 20.08 10.12 14.24
CA TYR A 75 21.05 10.80 15.09
C TYR A 75 22.23 11.41 14.32
N MET A 76 22.55 10.86 13.13
CA MET A 76 23.51 11.48 12.20
C MET A 76 22.91 12.60 11.33
N GLY A 77 21.63 12.91 11.48
CA GLY A 77 20.92 13.86 10.61
C GLY A 77 20.82 13.42 9.14
N ARG A 78 20.87 12.11 8.88
CA ARG A 78 20.74 11.55 7.53
C ARG A 78 19.28 11.28 7.19
N SER A 79 18.96 11.40 5.91
CA SER A 79 17.62 11.10 5.41
C SER A 79 17.25 9.62 5.56
N LEU A 80 16.00 9.35 5.92
CA LEU A 80 15.40 8.02 5.99
C LEU A 80 14.65 7.63 4.72
N VAL A 81 14.66 8.43 3.66
CA VAL A 81 13.89 8.21 2.42
C VAL A 81 14.03 6.79 1.87
N THR A 82 15.22 6.22 1.92
CA THR A 82 15.50 4.87 1.41
C THR A 82 15.27 3.74 2.41
N ASP A 83 14.70 4.03 3.59
CA ASP A 83 14.49 3.03 4.62
C ASP A 83 13.14 2.31 4.48
N THR A 84 13.13 1.19 3.77
CA THR A 84 11.93 0.37 3.50
C THR A 84 11.71 -0.74 4.54
N LEU A 85 12.59 -0.88 5.53
CA LEU A 85 12.56 -1.99 6.49
C LEU A 85 11.78 -1.65 7.77
N LEU A 86 11.56 -0.36 8.05
CA LEU A 86 10.96 0.11 9.30
C LEU A 86 9.55 -0.42 9.57
N SER A 87 8.71 -0.54 8.54
CA SER A 87 7.36 -1.09 8.70
C SER A 87 7.37 -2.51 9.28
N GLN A 88 8.34 -3.34 8.86
CA GLN A 88 8.50 -4.69 9.39
C GLN A 88 8.89 -4.68 10.88
N ALA A 89 9.71 -3.72 11.31
CA ALA A 89 10.08 -3.56 12.71
C ALA A 89 8.87 -3.12 13.55
N VAL A 90 8.09 -2.14 13.08
CA VAL A 90 6.86 -1.69 13.74
C VAL A 90 5.89 -2.85 13.96
N ASP A 91 5.60 -3.62 12.89
CA ASP A 91 4.70 -4.76 12.95
C ASP A 91 5.21 -5.87 13.89
N PHE A 92 6.52 -6.14 13.84
CA PHE A 92 7.14 -7.15 14.70
C PHE A 92 7.02 -6.79 16.18
N TYR A 93 7.46 -5.60 16.58
CA TYR A 93 7.44 -5.20 18.00
C TYR A 93 6.02 -5.06 18.54
N LYS A 94 5.08 -4.61 17.72
CA LYS A 94 3.65 -4.62 18.06
C LYS A 94 3.15 -6.04 18.33
N ALA A 95 3.50 -7.01 17.48
CA ALA A 95 3.04 -8.39 17.59
C ALA A 95 3.61 -9.12 18.81
N VAL A 96 4.86 -8.82 19.20
CA VAL A 96 5.50 -9.44 20.38
C VAL A 96 5.19 -8.70 21.69
N GLY A 97 4.52 -7.54 21.63
CA GLY A 97 4.17 -6.74 22.82
C GLY A 97 5.35 -6.01 23.46
N ASP A 98 6.46 -5.81 22.74
CA ASP A 98 7.57 -4.97 23.18
C ASP A 98 7.24 -3.50 22.96
N THR A 99 6.58 -2.90 23.96
CA THR A 99 6.07 -1.53 23.89
C THR A 99 7.18 -0.50 23.67
N ALA A 100 8.35 -0.67 24.28
CA ALA A 100 9.44 0.29 24.16
C ALA A 100 10.00 0.31 22.73
N SER A 101 10.39 -0.84 22.17
CA SER A 101 10.89 -0.94 20.82
C SER A 101 9.80 -0.62 19.77
N HIS A 102 8.52 -0.88 20.08
CA HIS A 102 7.41 -0.50 19.22
C HIS A 102 7.32 1.03 19.10
N ILE A 103 7.36 1.76 20.22
CA ILE A 103 7.30 3.22 20.21
C ILE A 103 8.50 3.82 19.45
N GLU A 104 9.71 3.34 19.73
CA GLU A 104 10.90 3.80 19.01
C GLU A 104 10.79 3.54 17.50
N SER A 105 10.27 2.37 17.10
CA SER A 105 10.07 2.05 15.68
C SER A 105 9.00 2.91 15.02
N VAL A 106 7.92 3.25 15.75
CA VAL A 106 6.88 4.19 15.27
C VAL A 106 7.44 5.61 15.11
N ILE A 107 8.25 6.09 16.06
CA ILE A 107 8.92 7.39 15.93
C ILE A 107 9.85 7.40 14.72
N ALA A 108 10.63 6.33 14.51
CA ALA A 108 11.48 6.21 13.34
C ALA A 108 10.68 6.17 12.03
N GLN A 109 9.54 5.44 12.00
CA GLN A 109 8.62 5.39 10.87
C GLN A 109 7.99 6.75 10.57
N ALA A 110 7.62 7.52 11.61
CA ALA A 110 7.12 8.88 11.43
C ALA A 110 8.19 9.81 10.83
N ASN A 111 9.45 9.70 11.27
CA ASN A 111 10.56 10.44 10.66
C ASN A 111 10.83 10.00 9.21
N HIS A 112 10.68 8.71 8.89
CA HIS A 112 10.73 8.24 7.51
C HIS A 112 9.62 8.88 6.65
N LEU A 113 8.37 8.89 7.14
CA LEU A 113 7.25 9.55 6.46
C LEU A 113 7.51 11.05 6.25
N ARG A 114 8.08 11.73 7.24
CA ARG A 114 8.49 13.14 7.09
C ARG A 114 9.60 13.35 6.05
N SER A 115 10.53 12.41 5.96
CA SER A 115 11.56 12.43 4.91
C SER A 115 10.96 12.26 3.51
N LEU A 116 9.77 11.66 3.40
CA LEU A 116 8.97 11.54 2.17
C LEU A 116 7.96 12.70 2.00
N GLU A 117 8.08 13.80 2.76
CA GLU A 117 7.16 14.94 2.82
C GLU A 117 5.70 14.57 3.19
N ARG A 118 5.46 13.35 3.70
CA ARG A 118 4.15 12.85 4.16
C ARG A 118 3.89 13.27 5.61
N LYS A 119 3.91 14.58 5.86
CA LYS A 119 3.92 15.17 7.22
C LYS A 119 2.66 14.89 8.02
N ASP A 120 1.50 14.95 7.38
CA ASP A 120 0.22 14.69 8.05
C ASP A 120 0.06 13.22 8.44
N GLU A 121 0.56 12.30 7.65
CA GLU A 121 0.57 10.88 7.98
C GLU A 121 1.55 10.57 9.13
N ALA A 122 2.73 11.21 9.11
CA ALA A 122 3.68 11.10 10.21
C ALA A 122 3.09 11.62 11.54
N TRP A 123 2.39 12.74 11.49
CA TRP A 123 1.66 13.29 12.61
C TRP A 123 0.61 12.33 13.13
N ALA A 124 -0.31 11.89 12.26
CA ALA A 124 -1.41 11.00 12.60
C ALA A 124 -0.92 9.68 13.20
N LEU A 125 0.19 9.14 12.69
CA LEU A 125 0.79 7.90 13.18
C LEU A 125 1.18 8.00 14.67
N ILE A 126 1.81 9.09 15.08
CA ILE A 126 2.19 9.30 16.49
C ILE A 126 0.97 9.71 17.33
N ASP A 127 0.16 10.67 16.86
CA ASP A 127 -0.98 11.21 17.60
C ASP A 127 -2.01 10.13 17.95
N SER A 128 -2.20 9.14 17.05
CA SER A 128 -3.09 7.99 17.30
C SER A 128 -2.67 7.12 18.48
N LEU A 129 -1.38 7.12 18.84
CA LEU A 129 -0.87 6.32 19.96
C LEU A 129 -0.90 7.05 21.30
N VAL A 130 -0.89 8.40 21.28
CA VAL A 130 -0.72 9.20 22.51
C VAL A 130 -1.74 8.85 23.58
N ASN A 131 -3.03 8.75 23.19
CA ASN A 131 -4.12 8.60 24.17
C ASN A 131 -4.15 7.24 24.85
N ASP A 132 -3.59 6.20 24.22
CA ASP A 132 -3.62 4.82 24.74
C ASP A 132 -2.39 4.48 25.61
N MET A 133 -1.45 5.43 25.77
CA MET A 133 -0.19 5.19 26.45
C MET A 133 -0.18 5.75 27.88
N PRO A 134 0.67 5.21 28.78
CA PRO A 134 0.94 5.80 30.09
C PRO A 134 1.45 7.26 29.99
N CYS A 135 1.23 8.09 31.02
CA CYS A 135 1.56 9.51 31.01
C CYS A 135 3.02 9.83 30.62
N ASP A 136 3.97 9.01 31.05
CA ASP A 136 5.39 9.19 30.72
C ASP A 136 5.64 9.04 29.21
N ILE A 137 5.00 8.06 28.60
CA ILE A 137 5.10 7.81 27.16
C ILE A 137 4.32 8.89 26.39
N GLN A 138 3.15 9.31 26.89
CA GLN A 138 2.42 10.43 26.30
C GLN A 138 3.28 11.69 26.24
N ARG A 139 4.03 12.01 27.31
CA ARG A 139 4.97 13.15 27.30
C ARG A 139 6.05 12.98 26.25
N GLN A 140 6.65 11.80 26.12
CA GLN A 140 7.66 11.51 25.11
C GLN A 140 7.13 11.69 23.69
N LEU A 141 5.97 11.12 23.39
CA LEU A 141 5.33 11.23 22.08
C LEU A 141 4.92 12.67 21.74
N ASN A 142 4.34 13.39 22.71
CA ASN A 142 4.04 14.81 22.56
C ASN A 142 5.30 15.66 22.34
N GLN A 143 6.43 15.31 22.95
CA GLN A 143 7.70 16.00 22.69
C GLN A 143 8.15 15.84 21.22
N VAL A 144 7.96 14.65 20.63
CA VAL A 144 8.24 14.41 19.22
C VAL A 144 7.30 15.23 18.33
N LEU A 145 5.99 15.23 18.63
CA LEU A 145 5.00 16.03 17.90
C LEU A 145 5.27 17.52 18.00
N LEU A 146 5.73 18.00 19.16
CA LEU A 146 6.13 19.39 19.34
C LEU A 146 7.34 19.75 18.48
N GLY A 147 8.34 18.85 18.41
CA GLY A 147 9.47 18.98 17.50
C GLY A 147 9.05 19.05 16.03
N PHE A 148 8.09 18.22 15.61
CA PHE A 148 7.52 18.28 14.27
C PHE A 148 6.84 19.61 14.00
N SER A 149 6.00 20.09 14.92
CA SER A 149 5.29 21.38 14.80
C SER A 149 6.24 22.54 14.60
N PHE A 150 7.30 22.62 15.39
CA PHE A 150 8.29 23.68 15.25
C PHE A 150 9.09 23.59 13.94
N SER A 151 9.48 22.37 13.56
CA SER A 151 10.17 22.15 12.28
C SER A 151 9.31 22.57 11.09
N ASP A 152 8.00 22.33 11.16
CA ASP A 152 7.03 22.66 10.10
C ASP A 152 6.50 24.10 10.21
N LYS A 153 6.91 24.85 11.25
CA LYS A 153 6.40 26.18 11.61
C LYS A 153 4.87 26.19 11.79
N ASP A 154 4.29 25.05 12.19
CA ASP A 154 2.86 24.93 12.49
C ASP A 154 2.61 25.33 13.96
N ASN A 155 2.49 26.63 14.18
CA ASN A 155 2.28 27.19 15.52
C ASN A 155 0.92 26.79 16.12
N ALA A 156 -0.08 26.45 15.32
CA ALA A 156 -1.36 25.99 15.83
C ALA A 156 -1.25 24.58 16.42
N LYS A 157 -0.58 23.66 15.73
CA LYS A 157 -0.27 22.33 16.27
C LYS A 157 0.67 22.43 17.47
N ALA A 158 1.70 23.29 17.42
CA ALA A 158 2.59 23.52 18.56
C ALA A 158 1.81 23.94 19.80
N LEU A 159 0.90 24.91 19.70
CA LEU A 159 0.07 25.38 20.78
C LEU A 159 -0.78 24.27 21.40
N MET A 160 -1.41 23.45 20.55
CA MET A 160 -2.21 22.31 20.99
C MET A 160 -1.38 21.29 21.79
N ILE A 161 -0.17 20.98 21.32
CA ILE A 161 0.69 20.01 22.01
C ILE A 161 1.24 20.60 23.31
N ILE A 162 1.62 21.88 23.32
CA ILE A 162 2.05 22.57 24.56
C ILE A 162 0.94 22.51 25.62
N ASP A 163 -0.30 22.76 25.24
CA ASP A 163 -1.45 22.64 26.15
C ASP A 163 -1.66 21.22 26.70
N ARG A 164 -1.36 20.18 25.89
CA ARG A 164 -1.33 18.77 26.36
C ARG A 164 -0.19 18.56 27.37
N GLN A 165 1.01 19.07 27.07
CA GLN A 165 2.19 18.92 27.93
C GLN A 165 2.01 19.66 29.30
N ILE A 166 1.40 20.84 29.31
CA ILE A 166 1.06 21.55 30.55
C ILE A 166 0.15 20.70 31.45
N LYS A 167 -0.82 19.96 30.87
CA LYS A 167 -1.70 19.07 31.65
C LYS A 167 -1.00 17.82 32.16
N LEU A 168 0.05 17.36 31.48
CA LEU A 168 0.84 16.17 31.82
C LEU A 168 2.10 16.46 32.63
N ALA A 169 2.39 17.74 32.92
CA ALA A 169 3.57 18.15 33.64
C ALA A 169 3.64 17.53 35.05
N HIS A 170 4.82 17.04 35.43
CA HIS A 170 5.05 16.40 36.73
C HIS A 170 5.03 17.36 37.88
N ASP A 171 5.59 18.55 37.65
CA ASP A 171 5.79 19.56 38.67
C ASP A 171 5.60 20.99 38.13
N GLY A 172 5.70 21.97 39.01
CA GLY A 172 5.55 23.37 38.64
C GLY A 172 6.64 23.88 37.71
N SER A 173 7.86 23.36 37.80
CA SER A 173 8.99 23.78 36.97
C SER A 173 8.82 23.31 35.52
N GLU A 174 8.42 22.05 35.32
CA GLU A 174 8.12 21.51 33.98
C GLU A 174 6.93 22.25 33.34
N ARG A 175 5.88 22.50 34.14
CA ARG A 175 4.72 23.28 33.70
C ARG A 175 5.13 24.69 33.27
N LEU A 176 5.91 25.40 34.09
CA LEU A 176 6.42 26.72 33.77
C LEU A 176 7.20 26.75 32.47
N ASN A 177 8.07 25.77 32.25
CA ASN A 177 8.84 25.64 30.99
C ASN A 177 7.91 25.55 29.75
N PHE A 178 6.82 24.77 29.81
CA PHE A 178 5.87 24.70 28.72
C PHE A 178 5.03 25.98 28.58
N GLU A 179 4.65 26.64 29.68
CA GLU A 179 3.95 27.92 29.61
C GLU A 179 4.83 29.01 28.97
N ILE A 180 6.13 29.02 29.24
CA ILE A 180 7.10 29.92 28.58
C ILE A 180 7.15 29.61 27.08
N LYS A 181 7.25 28.33 26.67
CA LYS A 181 7.26 27.92 25.26
C LYS A 181 5.97 28.26 24.50
N LYS A 182 4.86 28.48 25.22
CA LYS A 182 3.56 28.86 24.65
C LYS A 182 3.55 30.28 24.07
N ILE A 183 4.43 31.16 24.55
CA ILE A 183 4.42 32.59 24.22
C ILE A 183 4.68 32.81 22.73
N THR A 184 5.73 32.20 22.13
CA THR A 184 6.06 32.38 20.71
C THR A 184 4.95 31.93 19.76
N PRO A 185 4.33 30.74 19.91
CA PRO A 185 3.17 30.36 19.10
C PRO A 185 2.01 31.36 19.20
N LEU A 186 1.73 31.91 20.38
CA LEU A 186 0.67 32.93 20.55
C LEU A 186 0.99 34.20 19.78
N VAL A 187 2.22 34.70 19.87
CA VAL A 187 2.67 35.88 19.11
C VAL A 187 2.56 35.62 17.60
N THR A 188 3.07 34.50 17.13
CA THR A 188 3.08 34.18 15.69
C THR A 188 1.68 33.97 15.12
N LEU A 189 0.72 33.52 15.94
CA LEU A 189 -0.69 33.39 15.56
C LEU A 189 -1.50 34.69 15.70
N ASN A 190 -0.84 35.84 15.86
CA ASN A 190 -1.46 37.15 16.10
C ASN A 190 -2.41 37.18 17.32
N ARG A 191 -2.08 36.35 18.34
CA ARG A 191 -2.80 36.30 19.62
C ARG A 191 -2.04 37.13 20.69
N SER A 192 -1.62 38.32 20.31
CA SER A 192 -0.73 39.17 21.13
C SER A 192 -1.31 39.55 22.49
N LYS A 193 -2.61 39.71 22.59
CA LYS A 193 -3.27 39.96 23.90
C LYS A 193 -3.11 38.76 24.83
N ASP A 194 -3.27 37.55 24.32
CA ASP A 194 -3.09 36.34 25.11
C ASP A 194 -1.62 36.14 25.51
N ALA A 195 -0.69 36.45 24.59
CA ALA A 195 0.75 36.40 24.86
C ALA A 195 1.16 37.41 25.95
N VAL A 196 0.66 38.64 25.87
CA VAL A 196 0.90 39.69 26.88
C VAL A 196 0.36 39.25 28.26
N ALA A 197 -0.91 38.80 28.30
CA ALA A 197 -1.53 38.34 29.56
C ALA A 197 -0.78 37.14 30.17
N LEU A 198 -0.30 36.21 29.32
CA LEU A 198 0.52 35.10 29.79
C LEU A 198 1.85 35.57 30.36
N CYS A 199 2.58 36.46 29.65
CA CYS A 199 3.84 37.02 30.14
C CYS A 199 3.66 37.74 31.49
N ASP A 200 2.62 38.58 31.60
CA ASP A 200 2.31 39.29 32.84
C ASP A 200 2.06 38.31 33.99
N SER A 201 1.31 37.23 33.74
CA SER A 201 1.06 36.21 34.75
C SER A 201 2.32 35.46 35.17
N LEU A 202 3.21 35.14 34.20
CA LEU A 202 4.45 34.40 34.45
C LEU A 202 5.48 35.26 35.21
N PHE A 203 5.58 36.55 34.90
CA PHE A 203 6.44 37.48 35.66
C PHE A 203 5.96 37.72 37.08
N ALA A 204 4.68 37.52 37.36
CA ALA A 204 4.12 37.67 38.72
C ALA A 204 4.29 36.41 39.60
N LEU A 205 4.77 35.30 39.05
CA LEU A 205 4.96 34.06 39.82
C LEU A 205 6.13 34.18 40.78
N PRO A 206 6.06 33.56 41.99
CA PRO A 206 7.20 33.47 42.91
C PRO A 206 8.40 32.74 42.29
N ASP A 207 8.13 31.76 41.41
CA ASP A 207 9.14 30.95 40.72
C ASP A 207 9.39 31.47 39.29
N ALA A 208 9.12 32.75 39.02
CA ALA A 208 9.44 33.38 37.73
C ALA A 208 10.93 33.20 37.40
N PRO A 209 11.27 33.07 36.09
CA PRO A 209 12.67 32.94 35.68
C PRO A 209 13.53 34.07 36.22
N GLU A 210 14.71 33.69 36.72
CA GLU A 210 15.67 34.63 37.27
C GLU A 210 16.07 35.69 36.24
N GLU A 211 16.15 36.94 36.68
CA GLU A 211 16.46 38.08 35.84
C GLU A 211 17.82 37.90 35.14
N GLY A 212 17.82 37.97 33.79
CA GLY A 212 19.00 37.74 32.97
C GLY A 212 19.26 36.27 32.59
N SER A 213 18.45 35.32 33.09
CA SER A 213 18.48 33.95 32.62
C SER A 213 18.01 33.84 31.16
N ASN A 214 18.32 32.73 30.48
CA ASN A 214 17.89 32.50 29.10
C ASN A 214 16.35 32.52 28.96
N ASP A 215 15.63 31.94 29.90
CA ASP A 215 14.16 31.91 29.88
C ASP A 215 13.59 33.32 30.12
N TRP A 216 14.18 34.09 31.01
CA TRP A 216 13.81 35.49 31.26
C TRP A 216 14.03 36.33 29.97
N LEU A 217 15.19 36.20 29.32
CA LEU A 217 15.50 36.90 28.08
C LEU A 217 14.51 36.51 26.98
N TYR A 218 14.25 35.21 26.83
CA TYR A 218 13.27 34.69 25.88
C TYR A 218 11.87 35.26 26.09
N MET A 219 11.39 35.27 27.35
CA MET A 219 10.10 35.85 27.71
C MET A 219 10.04 37.34 27.40
N ARG A 220 11.08 38.11 27.75
CA ARG A 220 11.14 39.56 27.51
C ARG A 220 11.12 39.91 26.03
N ILE A 221 11.87 39.17 25.21
CA ILE A 221 11.90 39.38 23.74
C ILE A 221 10.51 39.14 23.14
N ASN A 222 9.89 38.02 23.49
CA ASN A 222 8.56 37.69 22.97
C ASN A 222 7.45 38.62 23.52
N TYR A 223 7.58 39.06 24.75
CA TYR A 223 6.71 40.09 25.34
C TYR A 223 6.81 41.41 24.58
N ALA A 224 8.02 41.83 24.24
CA ALA A 224 8.23 43.02 23.42
C ALA A 224 7.66 42.83 22.02
N ALA A 225 7.81 41.66 21.42
CA ALA A 225 7.20 41.33 20.11
C ALA A 225 5.67 41.44 20.15
N ALA A 226 5.04 40.88 21.20
CA ALA A 226 3.59 40.95 21.38
C ALA A 226 3.09 42.40 21.61
N LEU A 227 3.78 43.19 22.41
CA LEU A 227 3.46 44.60 22.64
C LEU A 227 3.68 45.47 21.39
N GLY A 228 4.63 45.09 20.53
CA GLY A 228 5.00 45.83 19.33
C GLY A 228 3.97 45.75 18.19
N GLU A 229 3.01 44.87 18.26
CA GLU A 229 1.92 44.80 17.28
C GLU A 229 0.95 45.98 17.36
N HIS A 230 0.90 46.65 18.51
CA HIS A 230 0.03 47.79 18.71
C HIS A 230 0.84 49.07 18.87
N ARG A 231 0.47 50.12 18.15
CA ARG A 231 1.15 51.43 18.19
C ARG A 231 1.25 52.01 19.59
N GLU A 232 0.21 51.85 20.39
CA GLU A 232 0.12 52.38 21.74
C GLU A 232 1.14 51.76 22.71
N THR A 233 1.48 50.49 22.51
CA THR A 233 2.40 49.71 23.35
C THR A 233 3.83 49.62 22.77
N SER A 234 4.02 50.05 21.51
CA SER A 234 5.35 50.05 20.86
C SER A 234 6.45 50.76 21.67
N PRO A 235 6.23 51.91 22.35
CA PRO A 235 7.26 52.52 23.20
C PRO A 235 7.68 51.62 24.36
N GLN A 236 6.77 50.88 24.97
CA GLN A 236 7.05 49.92 26.03
C GLN A 236 7.87 48.73 25.47
N ALA A 237 7.52 48.22 24.30
CA ALA A 237 8.30 47.18 23.61
C ALA A 237 9.74 47.61 23.37
N VAL A 238 9.95 48.85 22.89
CA VAL A 238 11.28 49.44 22.70
C VAL A 238 12.07 49.48 24.01
N ALA A 239 11.45 49.95 25.12
CA ALA A 239 12.11 49.99 26.41
C ALA A 239 12.55 48.61 26.89
N ILE A 240 11.73 47.60 26.69
CA ILE A 240 12.05 46.21 27.01
C ILE A 240 13.23 45.70 26.19
N LEU A 241 13.24 45.89 24.87
CA LEU A 241 14.33 45.42 24.01
C LEU A 241 15.66 46.13 24.33
N LYS A 242 15.62 47.45 24.69
CA LYS A 242 16.79 48.18 25.14
C LYS A 242 17.35 47.61 26.45
N ASP A 243 16.48 47.30 27.42
CA ASP A 243 16.88 46.66 28.68
C ASP A 243 17.51 45.28 28.43
N VAL A 244 16.87 44.42 27.62
CA VAL A 244 17.40 43.10 27.26
C VAL A 244 18.78 43.23 26.60
N LEU A 245 18.92 44.09 25.59
CA LEU A 245 20.18 44.31 24.89
C LEU A 245 21.28 44.84 25.82
N GLY A 246 20.94 45.74 26.76
CA GLY A 246 21.88 46.27 27.77
C GLY A 246 22.40 45.24 28.76
N ARG A 247 21.68 44.14 28.97
CA ARG A 247 22.07 43.02 29.85
C ARG A 247 22.86 41.93 29.14
N MET A 248 22.76 41.84 27.84
CA MET A 248 23.50 40.85 27.03
C MET A 248 24.97 41.32 26.89
N LYS A 249 25.92 40.44 27.20
CA LYS A 249 27.37 40.72 27.05
C LYS A 249 27.86 40.08 25.75
N ASN A 250 28.70 40.81 24.97
CA ASN A 250 29.36 40.31 23.77
C ASN A 250 28.37 39.69 22.77
N VAL A 251 27.29 40.40 22.43
CA VAL A 251 26.29 39.95 21.48
C VAL A 251 26.91 39.84 20.10
N PRO A 252 26.88 38.66 19.43
CA PRO A 252 27.37 38.52 18.06
C PRO A 252 26.60 39.42 17.11
N SER A 253 27.24 39.84 15.99
CA SER A 253 26.64 40.75 15.03
C SER A 253 25.35 40.23 14.39
N ASP A 254 25.29 38.92 14.11
CA ASP A 254 24.08 38.24 13.59
C ASP A 254 22.91 38.36 14.59
N LYS A 255 23.18 38.24 15.89
CA LYS A 255 22.17 38.43 16.92
C LYS A 255 21.75 39.90 17.08
N LEU A 256 22.64 40.84 16.88
CA LEU A 256 22.29 42.28 16.91
C LEU A 256 21.27 42.65 15.84
N VAL A 257 21.33 42.01 14.67
CA VAL A 257 20.32 42.18 13.58
C VAL A 257 18.92 41.83 14.08
N GLU A 258 18.79 40.73 14.84
CA GLU A 258 17.51 40.26 15.41
C GLU A 258 16.91 41.29 16.41
N PHE A 259 17.69 42.20 16.94
CA PHE A 259 17.22 43.30 17.79
C PHE A 259 17.03 44.60 17.05
N TYR A 260 17.99 45.00 16.22
CA TYR A 260 17.98 46.33 15.60
C TYR A 260 16.90 46.46 14.54
N ILE A 261 16.62 45.41 13.71
CA ILE A 261 15.56 45.48 12.72
C ILE A 261 14.16 45.63 13.37
N PRO A 262 13.77 44.82 14.37
CA PRO A 262 12.55 45.09 15.15
C PRO A 262 12.53 46.50 15.81
N MET A 263 13.66 46.99 16.29
CA MET A 263 13.74 48.35 16.85
C MET A 263 13.43 49.45 15.82
N VAL A 264 13.91 49.31 14.57
CA VAL A 264 13.54 50.22 13.48
C VAL A 264 12.02 50.25 13.31
N ASN A 265 11.40 49.06 13.20
CA ASN A 265 9.96 48.92 13.01
C ASN A 265 9.16 49.50 14.19
N LEU A 266 9.55 49.19 15.42
CA LEU A 266 8.88 49.68 16.64
C LEU A 266 8.97 51.19 16.79
N GLN A 267 10.11 51.79 16.48
CA GLN A 267 10.30 53.25 16.50
C GLN A 267 9.50 53.94 15.42
N LEU A 268 9.41 53.34 14.21
CA LEU A 268 8.52 53.83 13.15
C LEU A 268 7.06 53.80 13.60
N ASN A 269 6.60 52.66 14.17
CA ASN A 269 5.25 52.52 14.69
C ASN A 269 4.95 53.55 15.80
N SER A 270 5.96 53.92 16.60
CA SER A 270 5.84 54.94 17.63
C SER A 270 5.92 56.36 17.11
N GLY A 271 6.21 56.57 15.81
CA GLY A 271 6.44 57.92 15.22
C GLY A 271 7.80 58.53 15.56
N ASN A 272 8.73 57.76 16.09
CA ASN A 272 10.07 58.23 16.50
C ASN A 272 11.08 58.08 15.36
N ILE A 273 10.92 58.86 14.30
CA ILE A 273 11.67 58.73 13.05
C ILE A 273 13.20 58.83 13.28
N ASN A 274 13.65 59.77 14.10
CA ASN A 274 15.07 59.94 14.41
C ASN A 274 15.71 58.70 15.06
N GLU A 275 15.01 58.07 16.03
CA GLU A 275 15.50 56.85 16.64
C GLU A 275 15.44 55.66 15.65
N ALA A 276 14.42 55.56 14.83
CA ALA A 276 14.35 54.55 13.78
C ALA A 276 15.55 54.67 12.80
N THR A 277 15.87 55.89 12.36
CA THR A 277 17.05 56.19 11.54
C THR A 277 18.36 55.76 12.24
N LYS A 278 18.50 56.05 13.50
CA LYS A 278 19.68 55.62 14.29
C LYS A 278 19.86 54.09 14.32
N TYR A 279 18.78 53.34 14.54
CA TYR A 279 18.86 51.88 14.50
C TYR A 279 19.15 51.35 13.09
N THR A 280 18.69 52.01 12.04
CA THR A 280 19.06 51.67 10.67
C THR A 280 20.58 51.84 10.44
N TYR A 281 21.18 52.93 10.91
CA TYR A 281 22.65 53.12 10.86
C TYR A 281 23.39 52.02 11.64
N LEU A 282 22.87 51.61 12.82
CA LEU A 282 23.48 50.53 13.56
C LEU A 282 23.46 49.21 12.82
N VAL A 283 22.34 48.88 12.12
CA VAL A 283 22.26 47.72 11.25
C VAL A 283 23.26 47.82 10.08
N ASP A 284 23.33 48.98 9.42
CA ASP A 284 24.26 49.18 8.30
C ASP A 284 25.74 49.14 8.71
N SER A 285 26.05 49.33 9.99
CA SER A 285 27.41 49.23 10.55
C SER A 285 27.82 47.79 10.86
N LEU A 286 26.89 46.81 10.77
CA LEU A 286 27.20 45.41 10.99
C LEU A 286 27.85 44.79 9.74
N ASP A 287 28.39 43.59 9.89
CA ASP A 287 29.04 42.86 8.81
C ASP A 287 28.08 42.58 7.68
N SER A 288 28.44 42.95 6.43
CA SER A 288 27.61 42.80 5.22
C SER A 288 27.27 41.33 4.90
N ASP A 289 28.16 40.39 5.29
CA ASP A 289 27.97 38.94 5.01
C ASP A 289 26.74 38.37 5.73
N ILE A 290 26.19 39.04 6.71
CA ILE A 290 24.98 38.62 7.43
C ILE A 290 23.77 38.66 6.48
N PHE A 291 23.67 39.71 5.65
CA PHE A 291 22.56 39.89 4.73
C PHE A 291 22.67 39.01 3.48
N ASP A 292 23.87 38.60 3.10
CA ASP A 292 24.06 37.58 2.08
C ASP A 292 23.53 36.22 2.52
N ARG A 293 23.56 35.92 3.82
CA ARG A 293 23.03 34.68 4.42
C ARG A 293 21.53 34.75 4.72
N ASP A 294 20.98 35.96 4.93
CA ASP A 294 19.54 36.19 5.17
C ASP A 294 18.98 37.26 4.23
N PRO A 295 18.70 36.92 2.97
CA PRO A 295 18.16 37.87 2.00
C PRO A 295 16.73 38.33 2.33
N VAL A 296 16.00 37.61 3.21
CA VAL A 296 14.67 38.04 3.68
C VAL A 296 14.81 39.20 4.63
N ALA A 297 15.72 39.09 5.64
CA ALA A 297 16.03 40.17 6.54
C ALA A 297 16.56 41.41 5.79
N ALA A 298 17.42 41.21 4.78
CA ALA A 298 17.90 42.29 3.92
C ALA A 298 16.77 43.02 3.21
N SER A 299 15.85 42.30 2.59
CA SER A 299 14.71 42.87 1.90
C SER A 299 13.74 43.58 2.84
N TYR A 300 13.53 43.03 4.02
CA TYR A 300 12.70 43.67 5.04
C TYR A 300 13.33 44.98 5.56
N LEU A 301 14.62 45.01 5.77
CA LEU A 301 15.35 46.24 6.14
C LEU A 301 15.23 47.31 5.05
N GLU A 302 15.40 46.95 3.79
CA GLU A 302 15.22 47.86 2.66
C GLU A 302 13.79 48.42 2.60
N PHE A 303 12.78 47.58 2.88
CA PHE A 303 11.40 48.06 2.97
C PHE A 303 11.26 49.12 4.12
N LEU A 304 11.84 48.86 5.31
CA LEU A 304 11.80 49.79 6.41
C LEU A 304 12.53 51.12 6.07
N LYS A 305 13.64 51.07 5.30
CA LYS A 305 14.35 52.25 4.82
C LYS A 305 13.50 53.08 3.84
N ILE A 306 12.70 52.42 3.00
CA ILE A 306 11.78 53.10 2.07
C ILE A 306 10.68 53.84 2.89
N VAL A 307 10.14 53.17 3.93
CA VAL A 307 9.17 53.80 4.83
C VAL A 307 9.78 55.01 5.55
N LEU A 308 11.02 54.88 6.07
CA LEU A 308 11.76 55.99 6.69
C LEU A 308 11.97 57.15 5.76
N ASP A 309 12.38 56.90 4.50
CA ASP A 309 12.56 57.96 3.49
C ASP A 309 11.24 58.66 3.19
N TYR A 310 10.13 57.96 3.15
CA TYR A 310 8.81 58.52 2.98
C TYR A 310 8.41 59.44 4.16
N GLU A 311 8.63 59.00 5.38
CA GLU A 311 8.34 59.77 6.60
C GLU A 311 9.21 61.04 6.70
N HIS A 312 10.46 61.00 6.20
CA HIS A 312 11.36 62.16 6.17
C HIS A 312 11.05 63.14 5.05
N ASN A 313 10.78 62.68 3.85
CA ASN A 313 10.78 63.47 2.63
C ASN A 313 9.38 63.61 2.00
N GLY A 314 8.39 62.91 2.51
CA GLY A 314 7.03 62.89 1.95
C GLY A 314 6.92 62.31 0.56
N ALA A 315 7.99 61.69 0.05
CA ALA A 315 8.05 61.11 -1.31
C ALA A 315 8.37 59.63 -1.28
N LEU A 316 7.47 58.81 -1.83
CA LEU A 316 7.67 57.39 -1.97
C LEU A 316 8.53 57.05 -3.20
N SER A 317 9.66 56.40 -3.01
CA SER A 317 10.49 55.91 -4.11
C SER A 317 9.91 54.61 -4.69
N LEU A 318 9.08 54.76 -5.73
CA LEU A 318 8.46 53.61 -6.43
C LEU A 318 9.50 52.67 -7.05
N SER A 319 10.66 53.22 -7.51
CA SER A 319 11.72 52.39 -8.08
C SER A 319 12.38 51.50 -7.01
N ARG A 320 12.67 52.00 -5.80
CA ARG A 320 13.22 51.23 -4.69
C ARG A 320 12.20 50.18 -4.22
N LEU A 321 10.93 50.57 -4.06
CA LEU A 321 9.87 49.62 -3.68
C LEU A 321 9.73 48.48 -4.71
N SER A 322 9.78 48.83 -6.01
CA SER A 322 9.75 47.83 -7.10
C SER A 322 10.96 46.89 -7.05
N ASN A 323 12.17 47.45 -6.80
CA ASN A 323 13.38 46.64 -6.69
C ASN A 323 13.34 45.71 -5.46
N THR A 324 12.87 46.20 -4.31
CA THR A 324 12.71 45.37 -3.10
C THR A 324 11.68 44.27 -3.31
N ALA A 325 10.54 44.57 -3.94
CA ALA A 325 9.54 43.58 -4.32
C ALA A 325 10.10 42.54 -5.31
N HIS A 326 10.94 42.98 -6.25
CA HIS A 326 11.61 42.09 -7.21
C HIS A 326 12.61 41.16 -6.48
N SER A 327 13.41 41.71 -5.54
CA SER A 327 14.33 40.92 -4.75
C SER A 327 13.61 39.87 -3.91
N LEU A 328 12.53 40.22 -3.22
CA LEU A 328 11.71 39.27 -2.46
C LEU A 328 11.12 38.19 -3.37
N ARG A 329 10.62 38.55 -4.54
CA ARG A 329 10.12 37.60 -5.54
C ARG A 329 11.21 36.64 -6.02
N LYS A 330 12.43 37.16 -6.26
CA LYS A 330 13.58 36.33 -6.64
C LYS A 330 13.92 35.32 -5.55
N VAL A 331 14.03 35.79 -4.29
CA VAL A 331 14.28 34.90 -3.14
C VAL A 331 13.19 33.83 -3.01
N SER A 332 11.92 34.23 -3.18
CA SER A 332 10.80 33.28 -3.15
C SER A 332 10.92 32.23 -4.25
N ASN A 333 11.25 32.66 -5.48
CA ASN A 333 11.43 31.74 -6.60
C ASN A 333 12.63 30.81 -6.40
N ASP A 334 13.76 31.33 -5.90
CA ASP A 334 14.96 30.53 -5.63
C ASP A 334 14.69 29.47 -4.53
N LEU A 335 13.89 29.83 -3.52
CA LEU A 335 13.44 28.88 -2.50
C LEU A 335 12.51 27.82 -3.09
N GLU A 336 11.63 28.20 -4.03
CA GLU A 336 10.72 27.28 -4.70
C GLU A 336 11.47 26.32 -5.63
N VAL A 337 12.46 26.81 -6.38
CA VAL A 337 13.34 25.97 -7.21
C VAL A 337 14.12 24.97 -6.34
N LYS A 338 14.74 25.44 -5.26
CA LYS A 338 15.45 24.55 -4.32
C LYS A 338 14.53 23.52 -3.68
N ARG A 339 13.28 23.90 -3.40
CA ARG A 339 12.25 22.97 -2.91
C ARG A 339 11.95 21.91 -3.98
N GLN A 340 11.74 22.34 -5.22
CA GLN A 340 11.45 21.43 -6.33
C GLN A 340 12.62 20.49 -6.61
N GLU A 341 13.87 20.99 -6.64
CA GLU A 341 15.07 20.16 -6.79
C GLU A 341 15.18 19.11 -5.67
N ARG A 342 14.84 19.50 -4.44
CA ARG A 342 14.79 18.57 -3.29
C ARG A 342 13.69 17.54 -3.47
N ASP A 343 12.49 17.96 -3.88
CA ASP A 343 11.34 17.08 -4.06
C ASP A 343 11.61 16.08 -5.21
N ASP A 344 12.21 16.52 -6.31
CA ASP A 344 12.67 15.66 -7.41
C ASP A 344 13.75 14.66 -6.94
N ALA A 345 14.70 15.11 -6.12
CA ALA A 345 15.71 14.23 -5.55
C ALA A 345 15.12 13.19 -4.58
N LEU A 346 14.09 13.58 -3.81
CA LEU A 346 13.35 12.69 -2.92
C LEU A 346 12.54 11.66 -3.72
N GLU A 347 11.85 12.09 -4.79
CA GLU A 347 11.08 11.21 -5.68
C GLU A 347 12.00 10.18 -6.34
N ASN A 348 13.14 10.62 -6.90
CA ASN A 348 14.15 9.74 -7.49
C ASN A 348 14.71 8.72 -6.48
N ALA A 349 14.99 9.16 -5.25
CA ALA A 349 15.48 8.28 -4.19
C ALA A 349 14.40 7.27 -3.75
N TYR A 350 13.14 7.69 -3.70
CA TYR A 350 12.01 6.82 -3.40
C TYR A 350 11.79 5.79 -4.51
N ASP A 351 11.80 6.22 -5.78
CA ASP A 351 11.62 5.34 -6.94
C ASP A 351 12.74 4.31 -7.04
N LEU A 352 13.98 4.69 -6.77
CA LEU A 352 15.11 3.75 -6.70
C LEU A 352 14.91 2.73 -5.57
N SER A 353 14.47 3.18 -4.42
CA SER A 353 14.18 2.32 -3.26
C SER A 353 13.03 1.36 -3.56
N ARG A 354 11.95 1.87 -4.16
CA ARG A 354 10.79 1.10 -4.59
C ARG A 354 11.17 0.06 -5.65
N SER A 355 11.96 0.44 -6.65
CA SER A 355 12.46 -0.48 -7.68
C SER A 355 13.28 -1.62 -7.08
N ASN A 356 14.17 -1.33 -6.12
CA ASN A 356 14.93 -2.34 -5.40
C ASN A 356 14.03 -3.28 -4.58
N TYR A 357 12.98 -2.74 -3.95
CA TYR A 357 12.00 -3.54 -3.22
C TYR A 357 11.16 -4.42 -4.15
N GLU A 358 10.71 -3.88 -5.30
CA GLU A 358 9.98 -4.65 -6.32
C GLU A 358 10.85 -5.77 -6.91
N LEU A 359 12.15 -5.53 -7.14
CA LEU A 359 13.08 -6.57 -7.58
C LEU A 359 13.21 -7.69 -6.53
N THR A 360 13.25 -7.33 -5.26
CA THR A 360 13.31 -8.31 -4.16
C THR A 360 12.03 -9.14 -4.09
N ILE A 361 10.85 -8.51 -4.23
CA ILE A 361 9.56 -9.21 -4.29
C ILE A 361 9.49 -10.12 -5.52
N ARG A 362 9.91 -9.64 -6.70
CA ARG A 362 9.95 -10.48 -7.93
C ARG A 362 10.85 -11.70 -7.72
N HIS A 363 11.98 -11.54 -7.07
CA HIS A 363 12.88 -12.66 -6.74
C HIS A 363 12.22 -13.67 -5.79
N GLN A 364 11.49 -13.19 -4.77
CA GLN A 364 10.71 -14.05 -3.87
C GLN A 364 9.58 -14.78 -4.59
N HIS A 365 8.84 -14.09 -5.47
CA HIS A 365 7.80 -14.72 -6.29
C HIS A 365 8.37 -15.75 -7.27
N LEU A 366 9.56 -15.50 -7.83
CA LEU A 366 10.23 -16.45 -8.72
C LEU A 366 10.60 -17.74 -7.96
N TRP A 367 11.10 -17.62 -6.73
CA TRP A 367 11.37 -18.78 -5.87
C TRP A 367 10.10 -19.54 -5.49
N LEU A 368 9.02 -18.84 -5.15
CA LEU A 368 7.72 -19.46 -4.90
C LEU A 368 7.18 -20.18 -6.14
N PHE A 369 7.36 -19.60 -7.32
CA PHE A 369 6.95 -20.20 -8.59
C PHE A 369 7.76 -21.47 -8.89
N ILE A 370 9.07 -21.47 -8.66
CA ILE A 370 9.94 -22.66 -8.80
C ILE A 370 9.51 -23.77 -7.84
N ILE A 371 9.23 -23.43 -6.58
CA ILE A 371 8.75 -24.40 -5.58
C ILE A 371 7.39 -24.98 -6.00
N LEU A 372 6.49 -24.14 -6.53
CA LEU A 372 5.19 -24.59 -7.03
C LEU A 372 5.33 -25.54 -8.21
N ILE A 373 6.22 -25.26 -9.17
CA ILE A 373 6.51 -26.16 -10.30
C ILE A 373 7.06 -27.49 -9.80
N MET A 374 7.99 -27.48 -8.86
CA MET A 374 8.53 -28.70 -8.25
C MET A 374 7.45 -29.51 -7.56
N LEU A 375 6.54 -28.86 -6.83
CA LEU A 375 5.42 -29.52 -6.16
C LEU A 375 4.43 -30.12 -7.16
N VAL A 376 4.11 -29.40 -8.23
CA VAL A 376 3.29 -29.92 -9.34
C VAL A 376 3.98 -31.11 -10.01
N GLY A 377 5.29 -31.04 -10.22
CA GLY A 377 6.09 -32.16 -10.74
C GLY A 377 5.99 -33.42 -9.86
N VAL A 378 6.10 -33.27 -8.57
CA VAL A 378 5.93 -34.38 -7.61
C VAL A 378 4.51 -34.95 -7.67
N ILE A 379 3.49 -34.09 -7.76
CA ILE A 379 2.09 -34.54 -7.89
C ILE A 379 1.90 -35.33 -9.20
N ILE A 380 2.44 -34.86 -10.32
CA ILE A 380 2.35 -35.55 -11.61
C ILE A 380 3.03 -36.93 -11.52
N VAL A 381 4.24 -37.01 -10.95
CA VAL A 381 4.95 -38.28 -10.78
C VAL A 381 4.15 -39.25 -9.89
N THR A 382 3.56 -38.77 -8.80
CA THR A 382 2.71 -39.61 -7.95
C THR A 382 1.44 -40.08 -8.65
N ILE A 383 0.80 -39.22 -9.47
CA ILE A 383 -0.36 -39.61 -10.28
C ILE A 383 0.04 -40.66 -11.33
N ILE A 384 1.16 -40.47 -12.03
CA ILE A 384 1.66 -41.45 -13.02
C ILE A 384 1.94 -42.78 -12.34
N PHE A 385 2.60 -42.76 -11.18
CA PHE A 385 2.87 -43.95 -10.40
C PHE A 385 1.57 -44.67 -9.98
N PHE A 386 0.59 -43.90 -9.50
CA PHE A 386 -0.71 -44.44 -9.07
C PHE A 386 -1.50 -45.01 -10.26
N VAL A 387 -1.49 -44.33 -11.41
CA VAL A 387 -2.15 -44.82 -12.66
C VAL A 387 -1.46 -46.08 -13.19
N ALA A 388 -0.12 -46.10 -13.16
CA ALA A 388 0.64 -47.30 -13.56
C ALA A 388 0.37 -48.49 -12.62
N HIS A 389 0.28 -48.23 -11.31
CA HIS A 389 -0.06 -49.25 -10.34
C HIS A 389 -1.50 -49.79 -10.52
N ARG A 390 -2.47 -48.90 -10.75
CA ARG A 390 -3.86 -49.28 -11.09
C ARG A 390 -3.96 -50.04 -12.39
N ARG A 391 -3.17 -49.70 -13.42
CA ARG A 391 -3.13 -50.43 -14.68
C ARG A 391 -2.59 -51.84 -14.48
N ARG A 392 -1.55 -52.02 -13.66
CA ARG A 392 -1.03 -53.34 -13.31
C ARG A 392 -2.08 -54.21 -12.58
N GLN A 393 -2.83 -53.64 -11.63
CA GLN A 393 -3.90 -54.33 -10.94
C GLN A 393 -5.03 -54.75 -11.90
N LYS A 394 -5.44 -53.82 -12.80
CA LYS A 394 -6.46 -54.13 -13.81
C LYS A 394 -6.01 -55.18 -14.86
N LEU A 395 -4.72 -55.26 -15.18
CA LEU A 395 -4.19 -56.32 -16.02
C LEU A 395 -4.27 -57.69 -15.33
N ILE A 396 -3.92 -57.75 -14.06
CA ILE A 396 -4.05 -58.97 -13.25
C ILE A 396 -5.52 -59.39 -13.12
N GLU A 397 -6.45 -58.45 -12.84
CA GLU A 397 -7.89 -58.74 -12.79
C GLU A 397 -8.45 -59.14 -14.15
N ALA A 398 -7.90 -58.60 -15.26
CA ALA A 398 -8.32 -58.95 -16.60
C ALA A 398 -7.83 -60.33 -17.03
N GLU A 399 -6.60 -60.73 -16.66
CA GLU A 399 -6.09 -62.09 -16.83
C GLU A 399 -6.94 -63.12 -16.07
N GLU A 400 -7.30 -62.87 -14.82
CA GLU A 400 -8.21 -63.72 -14.05
C GLU A 400 -9.61 -63.79 -14.68
N ARG A 401 -10.13 -62.67 -15.25
CA ARG A 401 -11.43 -62.68 -15.94
C ARG A 401 -11.40 -63.38 -17.30
N ILE A 402 -10.29 -63.32 -18.02
CA ILE A 402 -10.12 -64.06 -19.30
C ILE A 402 -10.11 -65.55 -19.01
N GLU A 403 -9.40 -66.01 -17.98
CA GLU A 403 -9.41 -67.39 -17.55
C GLU A 403 -10.81 -67.87 -17.14
N ALA A 404 -11.57 -67.04 -16.41
CA ALA A 404 -12.97 -67.35 -16.04
C ALA A 404 -13.93 -67.30 -17.26
N LEU A 405 -13.72 -66.42 -18.24
CA LEU A 405 -14.53 -66.33 -19.43
C LEU A 405 -14.22 -67.44 -20.45
N GLU A 406 -12.97 -67.92 -20.53
CA GLU A 406 -12.64 -69.12 -21.32
C GLU A 406 -13.33 -70.37 -20.76
N GLN A 407 -13.43 -70.48 -19.42
CA GLN A 407 -14.21 -71.55 -18.80
C GLN A 407 -15.73 -71.43 -19.02
N LEU A 408 -16.28 -70.18 -19.09
CA LEU A 408 -17.70 -69.94 -19.39
C LEU A 408 -18.03 -70.04 -20.90
N ALA A 409 -17.10 -69.65 -21.79
CA ALA A 409 -17.29 -69.79 -23.23
C ALA A 409 -17.35 -71.23 -23.73
N MET A 410 -16.71 -72.16 -22.99
CA MET A 410 -16.89 -73.60 -23.19
C MET A 410 -18.27 -74.12 -22.79
N ALA A 411 -19.04 -73.32 -22.00
CA ALA A 411 -20.34 -73.77 -21.44
C ALA A 411 -21.58 -73.13 -22.11
N ALA A 412 -21.48 -72.15 -23.03
CA ALA A 412 -22.62 -71.38 -23.54
C ALA A 412 -22.68 -71.28 -25.06
N THR A 413 -23.42 -72.20 -25.69
CA THR A 413 -23.89 -72.11 -27.05
C THR A 413 -25.35 -71.64 -27.07
N LYS A 414 -25.63 -70.40 -27.47
CA LYS A 414 -26.66 -69.71 -28.26
C LYS A 414 -27.08 -68.33 -27.79
N PRO A 415 -27.03 -67.28 -28.60
CA PRO A 415 -27.48 -65.94 -28.25
C PRO A 415 -28.95 -65.70 -28.51
N SER A 416 -29.69 -65.06 -27.56
CA SER A 416 -31.09 -64.67 -27.72
C SER A 416 -31.25 -63.28 -28.37
N PRO A 417 -32.41 -62.98 -28.99
CA PRO A 417 -32.68 -61.77 -29.79
C PRO A 417 -32.56 -60.44 -28.93
N ASP A 418 -32.90 -60.47 -27.66
CA ASP A 418 -32.90 -59.29 -26.76
C ASP A 418 -31.50 -58.70 -26.51
N TYR A 419 -30.44 -59.50 -26.64
CA TYR A 419 -29.08 -59.08 -26.46
C TYR A 419 -28.58 -58.16 -27.58
N LYS A 420 -29.03 -58.44 -28.84
CA LYS A 420 -28.67 -57.62 -30.01
C LYS A 420 -29.27 -56.20 -29.93
N GLN A 421 -30.51 -56.09 -29.45
CA GLN A 421 -31.20 -54.80 -29.31
C GLN A 421 -30.60 -53.96 -28.18
N ALA A 422 -30.25 -54.57 -27.04
CA ALA A 422 -29.55 -53.91 -25.94
C ALA A 422 -28.15 -53.43 -26.36
N LEU A 423 -27.42 -54.20 -27.17
CA LEU A 423 -26.11 -53.80 -27.68
C LEU A 423 -26.21 -52.65 -28.68
N LEU A 424 -27.22 -52.67 -29.59
CA LEU A 424 -27.48 -51.57 -30.52
C LEU A 424 -27.77 -50.27 -29.77
N LYS A 425 -28.68 -50.31 -28.79
CA LYS A 425 -29.03 -49.14 -27.97
C LYS A 425 -27.82 -48.57 -27.19
N LYS A 426 -26.94 -49.42 -26.66
CA LYS A 426 -25.70 -49.01 -26.01
C LYS A 426 -24.72 -48.36 -26.99
N THR A 427 -24.61 -48.84 -28.22
CA THR A 427 -23.75 -48.26 -29.25
C THR A 427 -24.23 -46.87 -29.68
N LEU A 428 -25.56 -46.71 -29.85
CA LEU A 428 -26.16 -45.41 -30.19
C LEU A 428 -26.00 -44.38 -29.08
N LEU A 429 -26.12 -44.77 -27.81
CA LEU A 429 -25.83 -43.88 -26.65
C LEU A 429 -24.37 -43.42 -26.63
N LEU A 430 -23.43 -44.34 -26.95
CA LEU A 430 -22.02 -44.00 -27.07
C LEU A 430 -21.76 -42.97 -28.17
N GLN A 431 -22.47 -43.03 -29.31
CA GLN A 431 -22.36 -41.99 -30.35
C GLN A 431 -22.81 -40.62 -29.85
N ILE A 432 -23.93 -40.53 -29.12
CA ILE A 432 -24.42 -39.29 -28.54
C ILE A 432 -23.40 -38.72 -27.52
N ASP A 433 -22.81 -39.57 -26.67
CA ASP A 433 -21.82 -39.16 -25.69
C ASP A 433 -20.51 -38.66 -26.33
N ILE A 434 -20.10 -39.25 -27.45
CA ILE A 434 -18.93 -38.77 -28.23
C ILE A 434 -19.22 -37.37 -28.82
N ILE A 435 -20.41 -37.17 -29.43
CA ILE A 435 -20.82 -35.85 -29.95
C ILE A 435 -20.83 -34.82 -28.86
N ARG A 436 -21.31 -35.16 -27.66
CA ARG A 436 -21.33 -34.27 -26.50
C ARG A 436 -19.91 -33.90 -26.05
N ALA A 437 -18.99 -34.85 -25.91
CA ALA A 437 -17.61 -34.63 -25.51
C ALA A 437 -16.87 -33.67 -26.45
N PHE A 438 -17.13 -33.73 -27.75
CA PHE A 438 -16.57 -32.79 -28.72
C PHE A 438 -17.21 -31.39 -28.64
N ALA A 439 -18.50 -31.30 -28.30
CA ALA A 439 -19.20 -30.03 -28.13
C ALA A 439 -18.83 -29.29 -26.83
N GLU A 440 -18.44 -29.99 -25.76
CA GLU A 440 -17.95 -29.41 -24.51
C GLU A 440 -16.65 -28.63 -24.69
N ALA A 441 -15.72 -29.12 -25.54
CA ALA A 441 -14.41 -28.50 -25.77
C ALA A 441 -14.25 -28.20 -27.29
N PRO A 442 -14.80 -27.08 -27.79
CA PRO A 442 -14.85 -26.78 -29.22
C PRO A 442 -13.50 -26.24 -29.75
N THR A 443 -12.47 -27.07 -29.80
CA THR A 443 -11.20 -26.77 -30.48
C THR A 443 -11.34 -27.02 -31.98
N ALA A 444 -10.50 -26.37 -32.82
CA ALA A 444 -10.48 -26.59 -34.25
C ALA A 444 -10.30 -28.09 -34.61
N HIS A 445 -9.46 -28.79 -33.84
CA HIS A 445 -9.23 -30.23 -33.98
C HIS A 445 -10.48 -31.06 -33.65
N ASN A 446 -11.21 -30.71 -32.58
CA ASN A 446 -12.43 -31.41 -32.19
C ASN A 446 -13.58 -31.16 -33.19
N GLN A 447 -13.69 -29.97 -33.76
CA GLN A 447 -14.65 -29.63 -34.79
C GLN A 447 -14.37 -30.41 -36.08
N GLU A 448 -13.10 -30.55 -36.47
CA GLU A 448 -12.70 -31.37 -37.63
C GLU A 448 -12.95 -32.87 -37.41
N ALA A 449 -12.68 -33.36 -36.20
CA ALA A 449 -12.99 -34.73 -35.81
C ALA A 449 -14.51 -35.02 -35.86
N LEU A 450 -15.33 -34.07 -35.37
CA LEU A 450 -16.79 -34.16 -35.42
C LEU A 450 -17.30 -34.21 -36.87
N LYS A 451 -16.77 -33.35 -37.76
CA LYS A 451 -17.06 -33.38 -39.19
C LYS A 451 -16.70 -34.73 -39.83
N LYS A 452 -15.55 -35.30 -39.51
CA LYS A 452 -15.11 -36.62 -40.01
C LYS A 452 -16.00 -37.75 -39.54
N ILE A 453 -16.42 -37.77 -38.28
CA ILE A 453 -17.30 -38.78 -37.70
C ILE A 453 -18.72 -38.67 -38.30
N SER A 454 -19.21 -37.42 -38.44
CA SER A 454 -20.54 -37.15 -39.00
C SER A 454 -20.65 -37.48 -40.48
N ASN A 455 -19.55 -37.42 -41.25
CA ASN A 455 -19.52 -37.66 -42.71
C ASN A 455 -18.99 -39.05 -43.06
N ALA A 456 -18.70 -39.93 -42.12
CA ALA A 456 -18.11 -41.24 -42.35
C ALA A 456 -19.05 -42.20 -43.11
N GLY A 457 -20.33 -41.87 -43.27
CA GLY A 457 -21.34 -42.67 -44.00
C GLY A 457 -21.64 -42.23 -45.45
N ASN A 458 -21.29 -41.00 -45.88
CA ASN A 458 -21.64 -40.48 -47.20
C ASN A 458 -20.54 -39.62 -47.81
N SER A 459 -20.00 -40.02 -48.93
CA SER A 459 -18.90 -39.39 -49.66
C SER A 459 -19.29 -38.18 -50.53
N ASP A 460 -20.56 -37.73 -50.58
CA ASP A 460 -21.04 -36.80 -51.64
C ASP A 460 -21.77 -35.52 -51.15
N SER A 461 -21.67 -35.11 -49.88
CA SER A 461 -22.27 -33.83 -49.49
C SER A 461 -21.25 -32.91 -48.77
N GLU A 462 -20.74 -31.93 -49.51
CA GLU A 462 -20.07 -30.72 -48.97
C GLU A 462 -21.07 -29.84 -48.22
N THR A 463 -21.52 -30.25 -47.04
CA THR A 463 -22.24 -29.36 -46.14
C THR A 463 -21.31 -28.92 -45.02
N ASP A 464 -21.22 -27.61 -44.84
CA ASP A 464 -20.37 -26.96 -43.81
C ASP A 464 -20.89 -27.20 -42.38
N ALA A 465 -21.90 -28.06 -42.22
CA ALA A 465 -22.52 -28.42 -40.96
C ALA A 465 -21.62 -29.34 -40.13
N LEU A 466 -21.50 -29.08 -38.83
CA LEU A 466 -20.72 -29.88 -37.87
C LEU A 466 -21.37 -31.27 -37.61
N VAL A 467 -22.65 -31.39 -37.84
CA VAL A 467 -23.44 -32.62 -37.60
C VAL A 467 -24.28 -32.96 -38.84
N ASN A 468 -24.25 -34.22 -39.27
CA ASN A 468 -25.14 -34.73 -40.31
C ASN A 468 -26.51 -35.04 -39.70
N TRP A 469 -27.46 -34.14 -39.90
CA TRP A 469 -28.81 -34.25 -39.32
C TRP A 469 -29.61 -35.44 -39.89
N SER A 470 -29.39 -35.81 -41.13
CA SER A 470 -30.08 -36.97 -41.74
C SER A 470 -29.71 -38.29 -41.06
N GLU A 471 -28.53 -38.38 -40.45
CA GLU A 471 -28.10 -39.55 -39.68
C GLU A 471 -28.45 -39.45 -38.21
N LEU A 472 -28.47 -38.22 -37.64
CA LEU A 472 -28.75 -38.01 -36.21
C LEU A 472 -30.25 -38.17 -35.90
N TYR A 473 -31.16 -37.75 -36.76
CA TYR A 473 -32.59 -37.87 -36.52
C TYR A 473 -33.05 -39.33 -36.29
N PRO A 474 -32.66 -40.32 -37.13
CA PRO A 474 -32.95 -41.72 -36.86
C PRO A 474 -32.41 -42.23 -35.51
N VAL A 475 -31.22 -41.76 -35.11
CA VAL A 475 -30.63 -42.10 -33.78
C VAL A 475 -31.46 -41.52 -32.64
N ILE A 476 -31.92 -40.28 -32.78
CA ILE A 476 -32.82 -39.64 -31.81
C ILE A 476 -34.15 -40.40 -31.71
N ASP A 477 -34.71 -40.78 -32.83
CA ASP A 477 -35.98 -41.54 -32.90
C ASP A 477 -35.85 -42.91 -32.24
N GLU A 478 -34.78 -43.65 -32.51
CA GLU A 478 -34.53 -44.96 -31.91
C GLU A 478 -34.26 -44.88 -30.38
N LEU A 479 -33.56 -43.84 -29.96
CA LEU A 479 -33.21 -43.70 -28.52
C LEU A 479 -34.35 -43.09 -27.69
N TYR A 480 -35.20 -42.25 -28.28
CA TYR A 480 -36.16 -41.42 -27.56
C TYR A 480 -37.61 -41.56 -28.08
N ASP A 481 -38.02 -42.76 -28.40
CA ASP A 481 -39.42 -43.15 -28.72
C ASP A 481 -40.03 -42.34 -29.88
N ASN A 482 -39.32 -42.26 -31.01
CA ASN A 482 -39.70 -41.53 -32.24
C ASN A 482 -39.91 -40.03 -31.99
N PHE A 483 -39.08 -39.42 -31.15
CA PHE A 483 -39.24 -38.04 -30.71
C PHE A 483 -39.22 -37.03 -31.87
N HIS A 484 -38.28 -37.13 -32.79
CA HIS A 484 -38.19 -36.25 -33.97
C HIS A 484 -39.39 -36.45 -34.90
N ALA A 485 -39.77 -37.69 -35.20
CA ALA A 485 -40.94 -37.99 -36.02
C ALA A 485 -42.26 -37.46 -35.39
N ASN A 486 -42.41 -37.57 -34.08
CA ASN A 486 -43.55 -37.05 -33.37
C ASN A 486 -43.60 -35.50 -33.39
N LEU A 487 -42.45 -34.80 -33.32
CA LEU A 487 -42.41 -33.34 -33.46
C LEU A 487 -42.94 -32.89 -34.84
N LEU A 488 -42.56 -33.59 -35.91
CA LEU A 488 -43.00 -33.26 -37.26
C LEU A 488 -44.50 -33.52 -37.45
N ASN A 489 -45.01 -34.60 -36.85
CA ASN A 489 -46.43 -34.99 -36.95
C ASN A 489 -47.34 -34.10 -36.09
N ASP A 490 -46.92 -33.75 -34.87
CA ASP A 490 -47.75 -33.01 -33.93
C ASP A 490 -47.76 -31.49 -34.20
N TYR A 491 -46.68 -30.96 -34.84
CA TYR A 491 -46.51 -29.53 -35.09
C TYR A 491 -46.15 -29.23 -36.57
N PRO A 492 -46.94 -29.66 -37.55
CA PRO A 492 -46.63 -29.51 -38.97
C PRO A 492 -46.56 -28.03 -39.38
N GLY A 493 -45.37 -27.58 -39.81
CA GLY A 493 -45.15 -26.21 -40.28
C GLY A 493 -45.08 -25.13 -39.17
N VAL A 494 -45.22 -25.49 -37.91
CA VAL A 494 -45.15 -24.56 -36.77
C VAL A 494 -43.70 -24.28 -36.34
N LEU A 495 -42.89 -25.31 -36.31
CA LEU A 495 -41.47 -25.25 -35.92
C LEU A 495 -40.59 -25.19 -37.18
N SER A 496 -39.58 -24.33 -37.15
CA SER A 496 -38.54 -24.32 -38.19
C SER A 496 -37.57 -25.49 -38.00
N GLU A 497 -36.85 -25.86 -39.05
CA GLU A 497 -35.82 -26.91 -39.00
C GLU A 497 -34.82 -26.71 -37.86
N ARG A 498 -34.37 -25.46 -37.64
CA ARG A 498 -33.47 -25.11 -36.53
C ARG A 498 -34.09 -25.29 -35.15
N GLU A 499 -35.38 -25.00 -35.03
CA GLU A 499 -36.09 -25.19 -33.76
C GLU A 499 -36.26 -26.69 -33.46
N ILE A 500 -36.46 -27.51 -34.46
CA ILE A 500 -36.50 -28.99 -34.36
C ILE A 500 -35.13 -29.51 -33.93
N GLN A 501 -34.06 -29.05 -34.56
CA GLN A 501 -32.67 -29.39 -34.18
C GLN A 501 -32.38 -29.09 -32.71
N ILE A 502 -32.77 -27.89 -32.23
CA ILE A 502 -32.62 -27.50 -30.84
C ILE A 502 -33.40 -28.42 -29.90
N LEU A 503 -34.64 -28.77 -30.25
CA LEU A 503 -35.48 -29.64 -29.41
C LEU A 503 -34.93 -31.08 -29.36
N CYS A 504 -34.43 -31.63 -30.48
CA CYS A 504 -33.78 -32.92 -30.54
C CYS A 504 -32.51 -32.97 -29.66
N LEU A 505 -31.68 -31.96 -29.72
CA LEU A 505 -30.49 -31.88 -28.87
C LEU A 505 -30.85 -31.69 -27.39
N LEU A 506 -31.88 -30.90 -27.06
CA LEU A 506 -32.39 -30.79 -25.70
C LEU A 506 -32.90 -32.13 -25.16
N ARG A 507 -33.60 -32.91 -25.99
CA ARG A 507 -34.08 -34.25 -25.64
C ARG A 507 -32.92 -35.20 -25.35
N ALA A 508 -31.83 -35.08 -26.12
CA ALA A 508 -30.59 -35.83 -25.91
C ALA A 508 -29.74 -35.30 -24.73
N GLY A 509 -30.20 -34.26 -24.03
CA GLY A 509 -29.59 -33.75 -22.81
C GLY A 509 -28.41 -32.80 -23.03
N PHE A 510 -28.28 -32.16 -24.20
CA PHE A 510 -27.24 -31.16 -24.47
C PHE A 510 -27.56 -29.83 -23.79
N SER A 511 -26.55 -29.19 -23.24
CA SER A 511 -26.64 -27.84 -22.68
C SER A 511 -26.80 -26.78 -23.78
N THR A 512 -27.31 -25.58 -23.41
CA THR A 512 -27.49 -24.48 -24.38
C THR A 512 -26.17 -24.07 -25.05
N LYS A 513 -25.02 -24.20 -24.35
CA LYS A 513 -23.69 -23.91 -24.88
C LYS A 513 -23.26 -24.93 -25.93
N GLU A 514 -23.41 -26.22 -25.64
CA GLU A 514 -23.11 -27.33 -26.56
C GLU A 514 -24.00 -27.28 -27.78
N ILE A 515 -25.28 -27.00 -27.61
CA ILE A 515 -26.22 -26.78 -28.72
C ILE A 515 -25.72 -25.67 -29.63
N GLY A 516 -25.30 -24.52 -29.07
CA GLY A 516 -24.74 -23.41 -29.83
C GLY A 516 -23.55 -23.84 -30.72
N VAL A 517 -22.66 -24.66 -30.17
CA VAL A 517 -21.52 -25.23 -30.93
C VAL A 517 -21.99 -26.11 -32.09
N LEU A 518 -22.90 -27.06 -31.84
CA LEU A 518 -23.33 -28.03 -32.81
C LEU A 518 -24.13 -27.43 -34.00
N ILE A 519 -24.97 -26.41 -33.72
CA ILE A 519 -25.73 -25.70 -34.74
C ILE A 519 -25.02 -24.43 -35.24
N GLN A 520 -23.77 -24.20 -34.85
CA GLN A 520 -22.93 -23.07 -35.23
C GLN A 520 -23.57 -21.70 -34.93
N GLN A 521 -24.10 -21.54 -33.71
CA GLN A 521 -24.71 -20.29 -33.22
C GLN A 521 -24.17 -19.88 -31.85
N THR A 522 -24.38 -18.61 -31.51
CA THR A 522 -24.06 -18.13 -30.14
C THR A 522 -25.07 -18.69 -29.14
N SER A 523 -24.65 -18.90 -27.91
CA SER A 523 -25.55 -19.31 -26.81
C SER A 523 -26.74 -18.36 -26.66
N ASN A 524 -26.54 -17.05 -26.94
CA ASN A 524 -27.61 -16.07 -26.90
C ASN A 524 -28.65 -16.29 -28.02
N SER A 525 -28.23 -16.64 -29.24
CA SER A 525 -29.12 -16.98 -30.33
C SER A 525 -29.95 -18.22 -30.01
N VAL A 526 -29.35 -19.22 -29.35
CA VAL A 526 -30.09 -20.41 -28.87
C VAL A 526 -31.13 -20.03 -27.80
N TYR A 527 -30.83 -19.10 -26.89
CA TYR A 527 -31.83 -18.60 -25.93
C TYR A 527 -32.99 -17.89 -26.60
N VAL A 528 -32.73 -17.09 -27.63
CA VAL A 528 -33.78 -16.41 -28.41
C VAL A 528 -34.66 -17.45 -29.10
N SER A 529 -34.06 -18.47 -29.73
CA SER A 529 -34.79 -19.60 -30.38
C SER A 529 -35.62 -20.37 -29.36
N LYS A 530 -35.10 -20.67 -28.17
CA LYS A 530 -35.87 -21.30 -27.08
C LYS A 530 -37.08 -20.46 -26.67
N THR A 531 -36.94 -19.12 -26.65
CA THR A 531 -38.08 -18.21 -26.37
C THR A 531 -39.12 -18.25 -27.50
N SER A 532 -38.66 -18.29 -28.75
CA SER A 532 -39.55 -18.48 -29.92
C SER A 532 -40.32 -19.80 -29.85
N ILE A 533 -39.62 -20.89 -29.56
CA ILE A 533 -40.22 -22.23 -29.39
C ILE A 533 -41.30 -22.20 -28.29
N ARG A 534 -41.02 -21.57 -27.15
CA ARG A 534 -42.00 -21.43 -26.06
C ARG A 534 -43.29 -20.74 -26.52
N LYS A 535 -43.15 -19.65 -27.26
CA LYS A 535 -44.31 -18.90 -27.79
C LYS A 535 -45.10 -19.75 -28.78
N LYS A 536 -44.42 -20.46 -29.69
CA LYS A 536 -45.06 -21.30 -30.73
C LYS A 536 -45.79 -22.52 -30.13
N LEU A 537 -45.24 -23.10 -29.07
CA LEU A 537 -45.81 -24.26 -28.38
C LEU A 537 -46.81 -23.87 -27.27
N GLY A 538 -46.95 -22.58 -26.97
CA GLY A 538 -47.84 -22.10 -25.92
C GLY A 538 -47.42 -22.44 -24.48
N LEU A 539 -46.11 -22.61 -24.24
CA LEU A 539 -45.53 -22.96 -22.94
C LEU A 539 -45.49 -21.76 -21.99
N LEU A 540 -45.78 -22.00 -20.71
CA LEU A 540 -45.64 -21.00 -19.66
C LEU A 540 -44.17 -20.67 -19.37
N PRO A 541 -43.84 -19.48 -18.79
CA PRO A 541 -42.51 -19.16 -18.35
C PRO A 541 -42.01 -20.18 -17.31
N LYS A 542 -40.81 -20.78 -17.57
CA LYS A 542 -40.15 -21.83 -16.77
C LYS A 542 -40.65 -23.26 -16.93
N GLU A 543 -41.63 -23.54 -17.77
CA GLU A 543 -42.08 -24.89 -18.09
C GLU A 543 -41.00 -25.65 -18.88
N ASP A 544 -40.77 -26.94 -18.55
CA ASP A 544 -39.75 -27.75 -19.24
C ASP A 544 -40.24 -28.22 -20.61
N PHE A 545 -39.42 -28.00 -21.66
CA PHE A 545 -39.75 -28.37 -23.03
C PHE A 545 -39.99 -29.87 -23.20
N ILE A 546 -39.09 -30.65 -22.60
CA ILE A 546 -39.08 -32.09 -22.81
C ILE A 546 -40.22 -32.74 -22.04
N ALA A 547 -40.46 -32.31 -20.80
CA ALA A 547 -41.61 -32.77 -20.05
C ALA A 547 -42.93 -32.46 -20.76
N PHE A 548 -43.07 -31.23 -21.30
CA PHE A 548 -44.29 -30.84 -22.04
C PHE A 548 -44.49 -31.71 -23.29
N LEU A 549 -43.44 -31.91 -24.12
CA LEU A 549 -43.54 -32.67 -25.37
C LEU A 549 -43.72 -34.18 -25.15
N THR A 550 -43.28 -34.73 -24.02
CA THR A 550 -43.39 -36.15 -23.72
C THR A 550 -44.66 -36.54 -22.97
N THR A 551 -45.32 -35.60 -22.25
CA THR A 551 -46.52 -35.87 -21.46
C THR A 551 -47.83 -35.67 -22.23
N ARG A 552 -47.83 -34.94 -23.35
CA ARG A 552 -49.02 -34.70 -24.17
C ARG A 552 -49.26 -35.92 -25.10
N LYS A 553 -50.25 -36.74 -24.77
CA LYS A 553 -50.79 -37.72 -25.74
C LYS A 553 -51.38 -36.96 -26.91
N PRO A 554 -51.23 -37.48 -28.18
CA PRO A 554 -51.79 -36.85 -29.37
C PRO A 554 -53.31 -36.69 -29.20
N SER A 555 -53.78 -35.46 -29.26
CA SER A 555 -55.21 -35.22 -29.41
C SER A 555 -55.63 -35.64 -30.82
N SER A 556 -56.25 -36.82 -30.94
CA SER A 556 -56.98 -37.23 -32.13
C SER A 556 -57.94 -36.13 -32.61
N GLY A 557 -57.76 -35.72 -33.84
CA GLY A 557 -58.52 -34.91 -34.73
C GLY A 557 -59.71 -34.11 -34.24
N LYS A 558 -59.72 -32.82 -34.64
CA LYS A 558 -60.91 -32.27 -35.30
C LYS A 558 -60.50 -31.16 -36.25
N ALA A 559 -61.07 -31.25 -37.42
CA ALA A 559 -61.15 -30.50 -38.62
C ALA A 559 -60.84 -29.02 -38.63
#